data_7e60a1034843a7b00f3feefe401b0ae2
#
_entry.id   7e60a1034843a7b00f3feefe401b0ae2
#
_cell.length_a   1.000
_cell.length_b   1.000
_cell.length_c   1.000
_cell.angle_alpha   90.00
_cell.angle_beta   90.00
_cell.angle_gamma   90.00
#
_symmetry.space_group_name_H-M   'P 1'
#
loop_
_entity.id
_entity.type
_entity.pdbx_description
1 polymer ?
#
loop_
_entity_poly.entity_id
_entity_poly.type
_entity_poly.pdbx_seq_one_letter_code
_entity_poly.pdbx_strand_id
1 'polypeptide(L)'
;VKWKLGTWEVVDRAPTYYSVGHLMIPGGDSKQPYGKYLVAMNKITKDRYLPTGPELFQSAQLYDISGDKMKLLLDFPTIGEPHYAQAIPASLIKDKQVKFFSLADNAHPFVARSESDGGIARTGKRVDVKMVALRSHFAPDNLEGILLGDTVYFHVTNIEQDWDIVHGFAVLGAQNAELVLVPGETRTLKWIPTRAGVYPFYCTDFCSALHQEMQGYIRVSAAGSHVPLTANVSPRAKAQLSKAGQ
;
A
#
# COMPACT_ATOMS: atom_id res chain seq x y z
N VAL A 1 20.16 -3.87 12.12
CA VAL A 1 20.68 -4.51 13.34
C VAL A 1 20.31 -5.97 13.31
N LYS A 2 21.26 -6.85 13.64
CA LYS A 2 21.07 -8.29 13.80
C LYS A 2 21.00 -8.62 15.29
N TRP A 3 19.96 -9.33 15.68
CA TRP A 3 19.69 -9.76 17.05
C TRP A 3 19.84 -11.27 17.18
N LYS A 4 20.29 -11.73 18.31
CA LYS A 4 20.25 -13.15 18.66
C LYS A 4 18.85 -13.48 19.21
N LEU A 5 18.18 -14.42 18.54
CA LEU A 5 16.85 -14.84 18.98
C LEU A 5 16.92 -15.50 20.36
N GLY A 6 15.99 -15.15 21.22
CA GLY A 6 15.89 -15.66 22.60
C GLY A 6 16.61 -14.82 23.65
N THR A 7 17.77 -14.21 23.34
CA THR A 7 18.49 -13.33 24.28
C THR A 7 18.35 -11.86 23.98
N TRP A 8 17.92 -11.50 22.77
CA TRP A 8 17.81 -10.12 22.28
C TRP A 8 19.14 -9.35 22.28
N GLU A 9 20.25 -10.05 22.35
CA GLU A 9 21.56 -9.43 22.20
C GLU A 9 21.80 -8.97 20.79
N VAL A 10 22.36 -7.77 20.65
CA VAL A 10 22.79 -7.26 19.36
C VAL A 10 24.06 -7.99 18.93
N VAL A 11 23.98 -8.78 17.89
CA VAL A 11 25.11 -9.54 17.34
C VAL A 11 25.93 -8.67 16.39
N ASP A 12 25.25 -7.87 15.56
CA ASP A 12 25.91 -7.03 14.57
C ASP A 12 25.07 -5.82 14.14
N ARG A 13 25.73 -4.84 13.56
CA ARG A 13 25.12 -3.64 12.96
C ARG A 13 25.74 -3.42 11.58
N ALA A 14 24.90 -3.30 10.56
CA ALA A 14 25.31 -2.89 9.23
C ALA A 14 24.75 -1.50 8.93
N PRO A 15 25.55 -0.60 8.34
CA PRO A 15 25.03 0.70 7.90
C PRO A 15 24.11 0.52 6.70
N THR A 16 23.01 1.27 6.70
CA THR A 16 22.14 1.47 5.55
C THR A 16 22.02 2.95 5.27
N TYR A 17 21.46 3.32 4.14
CA TYR A 17 21.15 4.71 3.86
C TYR A 17 19.92 5.19 4.65
N TYR A 18 19.54 6.46 4.45
CA TYR A 18 18.36 7.03 5.07
C TYR A 18 17.08 6.38 4.55
N SER A 19 16.06 6.40 5.40
CA SER A 19 14.73 5.94 5.02
C SER A 19 14.75 4.58 4.32
N VAL A 20 15.26 3.57 5.02
CA VAL A 20 15.07 2.18 4.59
C VAL A 20 13.57 1.91 4.56
N GLY A 21 13.08 1.44 3.42
CA GLY A 21 11.70 1.01 3.25
C GLY A 21 11.43 -0.26 4.04
N HIS A 22 11.25 -1.37 3.34
CA HIS A 22 11.14 -2.66 4.00
C HIS A 22 12.43 -3.47 3.89
N LEU A 23 12.59 -4.41 4.79
CA LEU A 23 13.59 -5.45 4.69
C LEU A 23 12.92 -6.71 4.14
N MET A 24 13.56 -7.34 3.15
CA MET A 24 13.10 -8.59 2.59
C MET A 24 14.11 -9.69 2.89
N ILE A 25 13.66 -10.77 3.49
CA ILE A 25 14.46 -11.97 3.72
C ILE A 25 13.87 -13.07 2.84
N PRO A 26 14.58 -13.54 1.81
CA PRO A 26 14.13 -14.68 1.03
C PRO A 26 13.92 -15.89 1.93
N GLY A 27 12.88 -16.66 1.66
CA GLY A 27 12.42 -17.76 2.50
C GLY A 27 13.53 -18.68 2.97
N GLY A 28 13.46 -19.04 4.24
CA GLY A 28 14.33 -20.03 4.85
C GLY A 28 13.79 -21.45 4.71
N ASP A 29 14.57 -22.40 5.17
CA ASP A 29 14.18 -23.80 5.33
C ASP A 29 14.08 -24.17 6.82
N SER A 30 13.84 -25.44 7.12
CA SER A 30 13.75 -25.93 8.50
C SER A 30 15.07 -25.78 9.30
N LYS A 31 16.21 -25.66 8.63
CA LYS A 31 17.53 -25.47 9.25
C LYS A 31 17.90 -23.99 9.37
N GLN A 32 17.42 -23.16 8.44
CA GLN A 32 17.63 -21.72 8.42
C GLN A 32 16.29 -21.00 8.17
N PRO A 33 15.40 -20.97 9.16
CA PRO A 33 14.05 -20.43 8.98
C PRO A 33 14.03 -18.95 8.60
N TYR A 34 15.09 -18.23 8.85
CA TYR A 34 15.21 -16.80 8.53
C TYR A 34 15.98 -16.53 7.24
N GLY A 35 16.33 -17.58 6.47
CA GLY A 35 17.08 -17.44 5.25
C GLY A 35 18.57 -17.09 5.45
N LYS A 36 19.25 -16.93 4.33
CA LYS A 36 20.71 -16.63 4.29
C LYS A 36 20.98 -15.18 3.91
N TYR A 37 20.05 -14.55 3.21
CA TYR A 37 20.23 -13.24 2.62
C TYR A 37 19.18 -12.26 3.15
N LEU A 38 19.54 -10.98 3.15
CA LEU A 38 18.64 -9.86 3.45
C LEU A 38 18.81 -8.83 2.36
N VAL A 39 17.71 -8.31 1.86
CA VAL A 39 17.70 -7.13 1.00
C VAL A 39 17.14 -5.95 1.78
N ALA A 40 17.90 -4.89 1.88
CA ALA A 40 17.49 -3.62 2.44
C ALA A 40 17.18 -2.65 1.29
N MET A 41 15.96 -2.13 1.24
CA MET A 41 15.53 -1.20 0.20
C MET A 41 15.64 0.23 0.72
N ASN A 42 16.55 0.98 0.12
CA ASN A 42 16.85 2.35 0.53
C ASN A 42 16.08 3.35 -0.33
N LYS A 43 15.02 3.92 0.21
CA LYS A 43 14.22 4.94 -0.47
C LYS A 43 14.96 6.26 -0.63
N ILE A 44 15.83 6.56 0.33
CA ILE A 44 16.61 7.80 0.35
C ILE A 44 18.04 7.45 0.71
N THR A 45 18.97 7.80 -0.16
CA THR A 45 20.40 7.82 0.18
C THR A 45 20.78 9.21 0.71
N LYS A 46 21.91 9.31 1.39
CA LYS A 46 22.40 10.59 1.91
C LYS A 46 22.60 11.65 0.83
N ASP A 47 22.88 11.22 -0.38
CA ASP A 47 23.20 12.11 -1.50
C ASP A 47 21.94 12.70 -2.15
N ARG A 48 20.77 12.31 -1.72
CA ARG A 48 19.49 12.85 -2.22
C ARG A 48 19.33 14.36 -2.03
N TYR A 49 20.04 14.91 -1.09
CA TYR A 49 20.02 16.36 -0.84
C TYR A 49 20.99 17.16 -1.72
N LEU A 50 21.81 16.44 -2.48
CA LEU A 50 22.71 17.08 -3.45
C LEU A 50 22.02 17.14 -4.82
N PRO A 51 22.18 18.21 -5.59
CA PRO A 51 21.58 18.34 -6.91
C PRO A 51 22.37 17.54 -7.98
N THR A 52 22.67 16.28 -7.67
CA THR A 52 23.50 15.42 -8.51
C THR A 52 22.70 14.19 -8.91
N GLY A 53 22.09 14.16 -10.01
CA GLY A 53 21.51 13.01 -10.68
C GLY A 53 20.51 12.15 -9.88
N PRO A 54 19.36 11.81 -10.41
CA PRO A 54 18.33 11.04 -9.71
C PRO A 54 18.75 9.60 -9.42
N GLU A 55 19.60 9.03 -10.22
CA GLU A 55 20.05 7.64 -10.15
C GLU A 55 20.86 7.28 -8.90
N LEU A 56 21.33 8.26 -8.17
CA LEU A 56 22.15 8.06 -6.96
C LEU A 56 21.32 7.96 -5.68
N PHE A 57 20.01 8.08 -5.76
CA PHE A 57 19.19 8.34 -4.58
C PHE A 57 18.47 7.13 -4.03
N GLN A 58 18.44 6.06 -4.78
CA GLN A 58 17.68 4.87 -4.43
C GLN A 58 18.48 3.63 -4.76
N SER A 59 18.54 2.71 -3.81
CA SER A 59 19.29 1.47 -3.98
C SER A 59 18.68 0.31 -3.22
N ALA A 60 19.04 -0.89 -3.61
CA ALA A 60 18.82 -2.08 -2.82
C ALA A 60 20.18 -2.68 -2.43
N GLN A 61 20.36 -2.94 -1.15
CA GLN A 61 21.55 -3.53 -0.60
C GLN A 61 21.30 -4.99 -0.25
N LEU A 62 22.10 -5.89 -0.82
CA LEU A 62 22.07 -7.32 -0.52
C LEU A 62 23.12 -7.66 0.51
N TYR A 63 22.71 -8.28 1.61
CA TYR A 63 23.58 -8.76 2.66
C TYR A 63 23.54 -10.28 2.80
N ASP A 64 24.70 -10.91 3.04
CA ASP A 64 24.76 -12.25 3.61
C ASP A 64 24.63 -12.13 5.13
N ILE A 65 23.63 -12.79 5.69
CA ILE A 65 23.30 -12.78 7.12
C ILE A 65 23.50 -14.15 7.77
N SER A 66 24.12 -15.09 7.08
CA SER A 66 24.29 -16.47 7.56
C SER A 66 25.28 -16.60 8.74
N GLY A 67 26.30 -15.74 8.80
CA GLY A 67 27.28 -15.70 9.90
C GLY A 67 26.94 -14.66 10.96
N ASP A 68 27.76 -14.52 12.00
CA ASP A 68 27.57 -13.52 13.05
C ASP A 68 27.61 -12.10 12.49
N LYS A 69 28.47 -11.85 11.53
CA LYS A 69 28.59 -10.57 10.83
C LYS A 69 27.70 -10.53 9.59
N MET A 70 27.02 -9.41 9.39
CA MET A 70 26.29 -9.10 8.16
C MET A 70 27.29 -8.58 7.13
N LYS A 71 27.42 -9.29 6.01
CA LYS A 71 28.35 -8.91 4.95
C LYS A 71 27.59 -8.31 3.78
N LEU A 72 27.84 -7.06 3.45
CA LEU A 72 27.34 -6.44 2.22
C LEU A 72 27.95 -7.15 1.01
N LEU A 73 27.11 -7.70 0.16
CA LEU A 73 27.49 -8.39 -1.08
C LEU A 73 27.34 -7.50 -2.30
N LEU A 74 26.29 -6.70 -2.33
CA LEU A 74 25.94 -5.90 -3.48
C LEU A 74 25.14 -4.68 -3.04
N ASP A 75 25.42 -3.54 -3.62
CA ASP A 75 24.63 -2.33 -3.57
C ASP A 75 24.31 -1.94 -5.02
N PHE A 76 23.05 -1.92 -5.40
CA PHE A 76 22.67 -1.68 -6.78
C PHE A 76 21.59 -0.63 -6.87
N PRO A 77 21.66 0.25 -7.88
CA PRO A 77 20.65 1.29 -8.07
C PRO A 77 19.29 0.67 -8.42
N THR A 78 18.24 1.30 -7.95
CA THR A 78 16.87 0.97 -8.29
C THR A 78 16.18 2.16 -8.92
N ILE A 79 15.15 1.91 -9.70
CA ILE A 79 14.30 2.94 -10.27
C ILE A 79 13.07 3.10 -9.39
N GLY A 80 12.67 4.33 -9.13
CA GLY A 80 11.57 4.64 -8.24
C GLY A 80 11.95 4.50 -6.76
N GLU A 81 11.01 4.68 -5.86
CA GLU A 81 11.23 4.47 -4.44
C GLU A 81 11.08 2.98 -4.09
N PRO A 82 12.16 2.22 -3.88
CA PRO A 82 12.07 0.81 -3.56
C PRO A 82 11.43 0.65 -2.18
N HIS A 83 10.17 0.25 -2.17
CA HIS A 83 9.37 0.19 -0.97
C HIS A 83 9.29 -1.22 -0.41
N TYR A 84 8.94 -2.15 -1.27
CA TYR A 84 8.70 -3.54 -0.92
C TYR A 84 9.26 -4.48 -1.98
N ALA A 85 9.72 -5.65 -1.54
CA ALA A 85 10.15 -6.70 -2.44
C ALA A 85 9.75 -8.07 -1.91
N GLN A 86 9.52 -9.01 -2.81
CA GLN A 86 9.34 -10.42 -2.48
C GLN A 86 10.34 -11.28 -3.27
N ALA A 87 10.85 -12.30 -2.61
CA ALA A 87 11.64 -13.31 -3.30
C ALA A 87 10.72 -14.34 -3.94
N ILE A 88 10.92 -14.56 -5.22
CA ILE A 88 10.23 -15.60 -5.99
C ILE A 88 11.27 -16.62 -6.43
N PRO A 89 11.08 -17.92 -6.16
CA PRO A 89 11.99 -18.95 -6.66
C PRO A 89 12.13 -18.85 -8.18
N ALA A 90 13.36 -18.85 -8.68
CA ALA A 90 13.66 -18.73 -10.11
C ALA A 90 12.93 -19.81 -10.95
N SER A 91 12.74 -21.00 -10.38
CA SER A 91 11.97 -22.08 -11.02
C SER A 91 10.52 -21.74 -11.32
N LEU A 92 9.91 -20.82 -10.54
CA LEU A 92 8.52 -20.41 -10.74
C LEU A 92 8.36 -19.33 -11.82
N ILE A 93 9.43 -18.59 -12.12
CA ILE A 93 9.41 -17.50 -13.12
C ILE A 93 10.18 -17.84 -14.39
N LYS A 94 10.86 -18.99 -14.43
CA LYS A 94 11.53 -19.46 -15.62
C LYS A 94 10.54 -19.55 -16.78
N ASP A 95 10.88 -18.95 -17.91
CA ASP A 95 10.07 -18.89 -19.11
C ASP A 95 8.71 -18.17 -18.94
N LYS A 96 8.55 -17.40 -17.86
CA LYS A 96 7.38 -16.55 -17.64
C LYS A 96 7.68 -15.12 -18.02
N GLN A 97 6.74 -14.50 -18.72
CA GLN A 97 6.76 -13.05 -18.91
C GLN A 97 6.12 -12.38 -17.69
N VAL A 98 6.77 -11.36 -17.16
CA VAL A 98 6.16 -10.50 -16.14
C VAL A 98 5.10 -9.65 -16.83
N LYS A 99 3.85 -9.81 -16.39
CA LYS A 99 2.74 -8.99 -16.84
C LYS A 99 2.41 -7.95 -15.78
N PHE A 100 2.52 -6.69 -16.14
CA PHE A 100 2.05 -5.59 -15.30
C PHE A 100 0.52 -5.46 -15.44
N PHE A 101 -0.13 -5.02 -14.37
CA PHE A 101 -1.53 -4.65 -14.45
C PHE A 101 -1.68 -3.40 -15.31
N SER A 102 -2.75 -3.36 -16.10
CA SER A 102 -3.11 -2.20 -16.90
C SER A 102 -4.53 -1.79 -16.52
N LEU A 103 -4.72 -0.52 -16.23
CA LEU A 103 -6.05 0.01 -15.94
C LEU A 103 -7.00 -0.18 -17.14
N ALA A 104 -6.48 -0.12 -18.37
CA ALA A 104 -7.25 -0.35 -19.58
C ALA A 104 -7.79 -1.79 -19.67
N ASP A 105 -6.97 -2.77 -19.28
CA ASP A 105 -7.30 -4.19 -19.33
C ASP A 105 -7.97 -4.71 -18.05
N ASN A 106 -8.21 -3.83 -17.08
CA ASN A 106 -8.83 -4.23 -15.82
C ASN A 106 -10.31 -4.58 -16.04
N ALA A 107 -10.61 -5.87 -15.95
CA ALA A 107 -11.95 -6.43 -16.14
C ALA A 107 -12.76 -6.57 -14.84
N HIS A 108 -12.29 -6.00 -13.73
CA HIS A 108 -13.03 -6.06 -12.47
C HIS A 108 -14.39 -5.36 -12.62
N PRO A 109 -15.51 -5.97 -12.17
CA PRO A 109 -16.86 -5.41 -12.39
C PRO A 109 -17.09 -4.05 -11.75
N PHE A 110 -16.30 -3.71 -10.73
CA PHE A 110 -16.36 -2.43 -10.03
C PHE A 110 -15.10 -1.57 -10.26
N VAL A 111 -14.42 -1.74 -11.38
CA VAL A 111 -13.26 -0.90 -11.70
C VAL A 111 -13.69 0.58 -11.78
N ALA A 112 -12.95 1.44 -11.11
CA ALA A 112 -13.04 2.88 -11.26
C ALA A 112 -11.85 3.35 -12.11
N ARG A 113 -12.11 4.03 -13.22
CA ARG A 113 -11.05 4.48 -14.15
C ARG A 113 -10.71 5.95 -13.95
N SER A 114 -11.53 6.65 -13.18
CA SER A 114 -11.38 8.05 -12.84
C SER A 114 -12.03 8.30 -11.47
N GLU A 115 -11.74 9.44 -10.89
CA GLU A 115 -12.34 9.85 -9.62
C GLU A 115 -13.86 10.05 -9.72
N SER A 116 -14.33 10.49 -10.90
CA SER A 116 -15.77 10.65 -11.15
C SER A 116 -16.53 9.32 -11.21
N ASP A 117 -15.83 8.20 -11.34
CA ASP A 117 -16.45 6.87 -11.29
C ASP A 117 -16.72 6.39 -9.86
N GLY A 118 -16.19 7.10 -8.88
CA GLY A 118 -16.41 6.80 -7.47
C GLY A 118 -17.87 6.96 -7.07
N GLY A 119 -18.33 6.10 -6.17
CA GLY A 119 -19.71 6.15 -5.72
C GLY A 119 -20.05 5.08 -4.69
N ILE A 120 -21.27 5.13 -4.21
CA ILE A 120 -21.79 4.19 -3.23
C ILE A 120 -23.19 3.75 -3.62
N ALA A 121 -23.47 2.46 -3.52
CA ALA A 121 -24.77 1.87 -3.83
C ALA A 121 -25.17 0.85 -2.76
N ARG A 122 -26.48 0.74 -2.53
CA ARG A 122 -27.05 -0.21 -1.56
C ARG A 122 -28.04 -1.15 -2.24
N THR A 123 -27.93 -2.43 -1.94
CA THR A 123 -28.89 -3.46 -2.30
C THR A 123 -29.20 -4.30 -1.05
N GLY A 124 -30.34 -4.04 -0.43
CA GLY A 124 -30.66 -4.61 0.87
C GLY A 124 -29.63 -4.21 1.94
N LYS A 125 -28.98 -5.17 2.55
CA LYS A 125 -27.88 -4.95 3.53
C LYS A 125 -26.50 -4.90 2.89
N ARG A 126 -26.38 -5.10 1.60
CA ARG A 126 -25.12 -4.98 0.87
C ARG A 126 -24.90 -3.54 0.46
N VAL A 127 -23.71 -3.02 0.78
CA VAL A 127 -23.27 -1.70 0.35
C VAL A 127 -21.98 -1.88 -0.45
N ASP A 128 -22.00 -1.47 -1.70
CA ASP A 128 -20.84 -1.44 -2.57
C ASP A 128 -20.30 -0.01 -2.68
N VAL A 129 -19.03 0.18 -2.33
CA VAL A 129 -18.31 1.44 -2.44
C VAL A 129 -17.27 1.28 -3.53
N LYS A 130 -17.44 2.02 -4.61
CA LYS A 130 -16.50 2.08 -5.71
C LYS A 130 -15.64 3.33 -5.53
N MET A 131 -14.30 3.16 -5.50
CA MET A 131 -13.39 4.25 -5.20
C MET A 131 -12.04 4.08 -5.88
N VAL A 132 -11.32 5.18 -6.01
CA VAL A 132 -9.96 5.19 -6.52
C VAL A 132 -8.95 5.52 -5.42
N ALA A 133 -7.73 5.02 -5.61
CA ALA A 133 -6.53 5.42 -4.89
C ALA A 133 -5.60 6.12 -5.88
N LEU A 134 -5.18 7.32 -5.55
CA LEU A 134 -4.26 8.17 -6.32
C LEU A 134 -3.46 9.02 -5.32
N ARG A 135 -2.22 9.33 -5.59
CA ARG A 135 -1.40 10.20 -4.73
C ARG A 135 -2.03 11.60 -4.61
N SER A 136 -2.40 12.06 -3.45
CA SER A 136 -2.29 11.50 -2.09
C SER A 136 -3.66 11.40 -1.44
N HIS A 137 -4.63 10.85 -2.13
CA HIS A 137 -6.01 10.78 -1.64
C HIS A 137 -6.76 9.56 -2.17
N PHE A 138 -7.88 9.27 -1.53
CA PHE A 138 -8.93 8.40 -2.05
C PHE A 138 -10.09 9.26 -2.57
N ALA A 139 -10.80 8.77 -3.57
CA ALA A 139 -12.04 9.38 -4.00
C ALA A 139 -13.11 8.30 -4.26
N PRO A 140 -14.26 8.35 -3.55
CA PRO A 140 -14.62 9.29 -2.49
C PRO A 140 -13.84 9.09 -1.18
N ASP A 141 -13.75 10.13 -0.35
CA ASP A 141 -13.06 10.09 0.95
C ASP A 141 -13.99 10.35 2.15
N ASN A 142 -15.27 10.63 1.92
CA ASN A 142 -16.30 10.75 2.95
C ASN A 142 -17.53 9.94 2.58
N LEU A 143 -17.86 8.96 3.43
CA LEU A 143 -18.94 8.02 3.22
C LEU A 143 -19.95 8.12 4.37
N GLU A 144 -21.22 8.34 4.04
CA GLU A 144 -22.30 8.37 5.01
C GLU A 144 -23.48 7.46 4.60
N GLY A 145 -24.36 7.20 5.55
CA GLY A 145 -25.56 6.39 5.32
C GLY A 145 -25.32 4.88 5.42
N ILE A 146 -24.11 4.44 5.77
CA ILE A 146 -23.84 3.06 6.14
C ILE A 146 -24.47 2.79 7.51
N LEU A 147 -25.18 1.68 7.64
CA LEU A 147 -25.91 1.32 8.84
C LEU A 147 -25.26 0.14 9.56
N LEU A 148 -25.45 0.11 10.86
CA LEU A 148 -25.06 -1.06 11.64
C LEU A 148 -25.81 -2.30 11.14
N GLY A 149 -25.06 -3.36 10.82
CA GLY A 149 -25.57 -4.60 10.23
C GLY A 149 -25.49 -4.66 8.70
N ASP A 150 -24.99 -3.62 8.05
CA ASP A 150 -24.62 -3.69 6.64
C ASP A 150 -23.39 -4.54 6.42
N THR A 151 -23.28 -5.10 5.23
CA THR A 151 -22.04 -5.69 4.70
C THR A 151 -21.50 -4.77 3.62
N VAL A 152 -20.38 -4.14 3.91
CA VAL A 152 -19.75 -3.15 3.04
C VAL A 152 -18.61 -3.81 2.22
N TYR A 153 -18.61 -3.54 0.92
CA TYR A 153 -17.55 -3.96 0.01
C TYR A 153 -16.89 -2.70 -0.57
N PHE A 154 -15.64 -2.49 -0.21
CA PHE A 154 -14.82 -1.43 -0.79
C PHE A 154 -14.09 -1.99 -2.01
N HIS A 155 -14.44 -1.52 -3.18
CA HIS A 155 -13.78 -1.84 -4.44
C HIS A 155 -12.83 -0.70 -4.77
N VAL A 156 -11.56 -0.88 -4.44
CA VAL A 156 -10.55 0.17 -4.55
C VAL A 156 -9.69 -0.09 -5.78
N THR A 157 -9.63 0.88 -6.68
CA THR A 157 -8.80 0.83 -7.88
C THR A 157 -7.62 1.78 -7.72
N ASN A 158 -6.40 1.28 -7.89
CA ASN A 158 -5.22 2.13 -8.01
C ASN A 158 -5.12 2.64 -9.44
N ILE A 159 -5.33 3.96 -9.63
CA ILE A 159 -5.33 4.61 -10.95
C ILE A 159 -4.02 5.33 -11.26
N GLU A 160 -2.96 5.07 -10.49
CA GLU A 160 -1.63 5.61 -10.79
C GLU A 160 -1.16 5.20 -12.18
N GLN A 161 -0.47 6.11 -12.84
CA GLN A 161 0.17 5.85 -14.13
C GLN A 161 1.61 5.35 -13.96
N ASP A 162 2.24 5.71 -12.85
CA ASP A 162 3.58 5.25 -12.51
C ASP A 162 3.47 3.81 -11.99
N TRP A 163 4.10 2.89 -12.67
CA TRP A 163 4.00 1.45 -12.44
C TRP A 163 4.49 0.97 -11.07
N ASP A 164 5.23 1.79 -10.35
CA ASP A 164 5.85 1.49 -9.05
C ASP A 164 5.12 2.14 -7.86
N ILE A 165 4.03 2.88 -8.09
CA ILE A 165 3.28 3.53 -7.02
C ILE A 165 2.20 2.60 -6.48
N VAL A 166 2.55 1.92 -5.42
CA VAL A 166 1.65 1.03 -4.68
C VAL A 166 0.88 1.83 -3.64
N HIS A 167 -0.39 1.50 -3.44
CA HIS A 167 -1.21 2.00 -2.34
C HIS A 167 -1.67 0.86 -1.46
N GLY A 168 -1.80 1.15 -0.17
CA GLY A 168 -2.52 0.28 0.75
C GLY A 168 -3.94 0.82 1.01
N PHE A 169 -4.81 0.00 1.54
CA PHE A 169 -6.13 0.42 2.01
C PHE A 169 -6.54 -0.39 3.23
N ALA A 170 -6.80 0.27 4.33
CA ALA A 170 -7.34 -0.34 5.53
C ALA A 170 -8.41 0.54 6.17
N VAL A 171 -9.35 -0.08 6.86
CA VAL A 171 -10.35 0.59 7.70
C VAL A 171 -9.97 0.37 9.17
N LEU A 172 -9.81 1.45 9.93
CA LEU A 172 -9.47 1.35 11.35
C LEU A 172 -10.57 0.61 12.11
N GLY A 173 -10.17 -0.39 12.89
CA GLY A 173 -11.10 -1.25 13.64
C GLY A 173 -11.76 -2.36 12.81
N ALA A 174 -11.44 -2.49 11.53
CA ALA A 174 -11.77 -3.70 10.79
C ALA A 174 -10.78 -4.81 11.19
N GLN A 175 -11.31 -6.02 11.36
CA GLN A 175 -10.48 -7.20 11.71
C GLN A 175 -9.73 -7.77 10.50
N ASN A 176 -9.91 -7.17 9.34
CA ASN A 176 -9.33 -7.65 8.10
C ASN A 176 -7.95 -7.06 7.86
N ALA A 177 -7.13 -7.83 7.18
CA ALA A 177 -5.88 -7.34 6.65
C ALA A 177 -6.11 -6.18 5.66
N GLU A 178 -5.09 -5.40 5.45
CA GLU A 178 -5.06 -4.36 4.42
C GLU A 178 -5.17 -4.95 3.00
N LEU A 179 -5.59 -4.13 2.07
CA LEU A 179 -5.39 -4.38 0.64
C LEU A 179 -4.07 -3.72 0.24
N VAL A 180 -3.28 -4.43 -0.55
CA VAL A 180 -2.16 -3.85 -1.30
C VAL A 180 -2.59 -3.77 -2.76
N LEU A 181 -2.48 -2.60 -3.34
CA LEU A 181 -3.00 -2.25 -4.67
C LEU A 181 -1.84 -1.80 -5.56
N VAL A 182 -1.47 -2.61 -6.54
CA VAL A 182 -0.52 -2.15 -7.57
C VAL A 182 -1.24 -1.32 -8.62
N PRO A 183 -0.53 -0.45 -9.37
CA PRO A 183 -1.13 0.37 -10.42
C PRO A 183 -1.97 -0.44 -11.41
N GLY A 184 -3.15 0.05 -11.73
CA GLY A 184 -4.10 -0.60 -12.62
C GLY A 184 -4.96 -1.71 -11.98
N GLU A 185 -4.67 -2.09 -10.74
CA GLU A 185 -5.39 -3.16 -10.04
C GLU A 185 -6.63 -2.63 -9.31
N THR A 186 -7.69 -3.45 -9.26
CA THR A 186 -8.85 -3.26 -8.39
C THR A 186 -8.94 -4.43 -7.42
N ARG A 187 -9.03 -4.13 -6.13
CA ARG A 187 -9.26 -5.14 -5.09
C ARG A 187 -10.46 -4.80 -4.24
N THR A 188 -11.00 -5.82 -3.59
CA THR A 188 -12.19 -5.68 -2.75
C THR A 188 -11.90 -6.04 -1.31
N LEU A 189 -12.17 -5.11 -0.39
CA LEU A 189 -12.23 -5.35 1.05
C LEU A 189 -13.69 -5.50 1.48
N LYS A 190 -13.99 -6.61 2.16
CA LYS A 190 -15.28 -6.81 2.83
C LYS A 190 -15.18 -6.37 4.28
N TRP A 191 -16.12 -5.56 4.75
CA TRP A 191 -16.20 -5.11 6.13
C TRP A 191 -17.63 -5.14 6.65
N ILE A 192 -17.79 -5.49 7.92
CA ILE A 192 -19.06 -5.46 8.63
C ILE A 192 -18.86 -4.62 9.90
N PRO A 193 -19.43 -3.40 9.97
CA PRO A 193 -19.30 -2.59 11.16
C PRO A 193 -20.02 -3.22 12.35
N THR A 194 -19.35 -3.25 13.49
CA THR A 194 -19.86 -3.83 14.74
C THR A 194 -20.43 -2.81 15.70
N ARG A 195 -20.18 -1.53 15.46
CA ARG A 195 -20.71 -0.40 16.26
C ARG A 195 -20.99 0.79 15.35
N ALA A 196 -21.95 1.62 15.75
CA ALA A 196 -22.14 2.93 15.15
C ALA A 196 -20.98 3.87 15.56
N GLY A 197 -20.59 4.78 14.67
CA GLY A 197 -19.47 5.69 14.91
C GLY A 197 -18.81 6.16 13.63
N VAL A 198 -17.66 6.82 13.78
CA VAL A 198 -16.83 7.25 12.68
C VAL A 198 -15.60 6.37 12.60
N TYR A 199 -15.34 5.83 11.43
CA TYR A 199 -14.22 4.95 11.14
C TYR A 199 -13.34 5.59 10.08
N PRO A 200 -12.10 5.95 10.40
CA PRO A 200 -11.15 6.35 9.37
C PRO A 200 -10.73 5.15 8.54
N PHE A 201 -10.49 5.40 7.26
CA PHE A 201 -9.74 4.52 6.38
C PHE A 201 -8.52 5.29 5.84
N TYR A 202 -7.48 4.59 5.51
CA TYR A 202 -6.20 5.22 5.20
C TYR A 202 -5.33 4.34 4.31
N CYS A 203 -4.36 4.97 3.67
CA CYS A 203 -3.31 4.29 2.94
C CYS A 203 -2.31 3.69 3.93
N THR A 204 -1.94 2.43 3.74
CA THR A 204 -1.01 1.71 4.61
C THR A 204 0.40 1.60 4.03
N ASP A 205 0.54 1.85 2.72
CA ASP A 205 1.82 1.85 2.02
C ASP A 205 2.31 3.28 1.74
N PHE A 206 3.59 3.53 2.01
CA PHE A 206 4.17 4.85 1.77
C PHE A 206 4.25 5.13 0.26
N CYS A 207 3.31 5.91 -0.23
CA CYS A 207 3.13 6.21 -1.65
C CYS A 207 3.65 7.59 -2.08
N SER A 208 3.82 8.52 -1.15
CA SER A 208 4.28 9.89 -1.43
C SER A 208 4.67 10.65 -0.17
N ALA A 209 5.20 11.85 -0.33
CA ALA A 209 5.48 12.75 0.80
C ALA A 209 4.20 13.14 1.59
N LEU A 210 3.02 13.06 0.96
CA LEU A 210 1.73 13.33 1.57
C LEU A 210 0.97 12.03 1.93
N HIS A 211 1.69 10.91 2.08
CA HIS A 211 1.11 9.62 2.40
C HIS A 211 0.16 9.66 3.60
N GLN A 212 0.54 10.35 4.66
CA GLN A 212 -0.26 10.46 5.89
C GLN A 212 -1.56 11.27 5.72
N GLU A 213 -1.63 12.02 4.63
CA GLU A 213 -2.79 12.80 4.26
C GLU A 213 -3.83 11.97 3.47
N MET A 214 -3.42 10.78 3.00
CA MET A 214 -4.23 9.87 2.21
C MET A 214 -5.14 9.05 3.11
N GLN A 215 -6.24 9.68 3.51
CA GLN A 215 -7.23 9.11 4.42
C GLN A 215 -8.64 9.62 4.11
N GLY A 216 -9.63 8.92 4.66
CA GLY A 216 -11.02 9.32 4.60
C GLY A 216 -11.82 8.77 5.77
N TYR A 217 -13.11 9.01 5.77
CA TYR A 217 -13.97 8.69 6.91
C TYR A 217 -15.27 8.00 6.47
N ILE A 218 -15.69 7.05 7.27
CA ILE A 218 -16.94 6.34 7.15
C ILE A 218 -17.79 6.65 8.37
N ARG A 219 -18.97 7.20 8.18
CA ARG A 219 -19.96 7.36 9.24
C ARG A 219 -20.92 6.19 9.22
N VAL A 220 -20.89 5.37 10.25
CA VAL A 220 -21.83 4.27 10.49
C VAL A 220 -22.90 4.74 11.44
N SER A 221 -24.15 4.70 11.01
CA SER A 221 -25.32 5.05 11.81
C SER A 221 -25.96 3.84 12.45
N ALA A 222 -26.77 4.03 13.47
CA ALA A 222 -27.54 2.97 14.11
C ALA A 222 -28.45 2.25 13.10
N ALA A 223 -28.75 0.99 13.36
CA ALA A 223 -29.69 0.23 12.54
C ALA A 223 -31.06 0.95 12.52
N GLY A 224 -31.69 1.00 11.34
CA GLY A 224 -32.96 1.67 11.16
C GLY A 224 -32.92 3.20 11.06
N SER A 225 -31.74 3.81 11.10
CA SER A 225 -31.60 5.25 10.86
C SER A 225 -31.93 5.62 9.41
N HIS A 226 -32.55 6.79 9.21
CA HIS A 226 -32.87 7.34 7.89
C HIS A 226 -31.81 8.37 7.46
N VAL A 227 -30.56 7.90 7.26
CA VAL A 227 -29.45 8.75 6.78
C VAL A 227 -29.26 8.48 5.30
N PRO A 228 -29.24 9.51 4.44
CA PRO A 228 -28.97 9.34 3.02
C PRO A 228 -27.60 8.66 2.79
N LEU A 229 -27.59 7.73 1.84
CA LEU A 229 -26.35 7.09 1.41
C LEU A 229 -25.61 8.05 0.51
N THR A 230 -24.45 8.54 0.94
CA THR A 230 -23.65 9.52 0.20
C THR A 230 -22.17 9.14 0.17
N ALA A 231 -21.54 9.48 -0.92
CA ALA A 231 -20.11 9.36 -1.14
C ALA A 231 -19.60 10.69 -1.68
N ASN A 232 -18.81 11.40 -0.88
CA ASN A 232 -18.36 12.73 -1.20
C ASN A 232 -16.83 12.79 -1.26
N VAL A 233 -16.33 13.73 -2.05
CA VAL A 233 -14.91 14.11 -2.06
C VAL A 233 -14.77 15.38 -1.22
N SER A 234 -13.88 15.36 -0.25
CA SER A 234 -13.65 16.50 0.64
C SER A 234 -13.15 17.72 -0.13
N PRO A 235 -13.37 18.94 0.38
CA PRO A 235 -12.82 20.15 -0.21
C PRO A 235 -11.28 20.10 -0.34
N ARG A 236 -10.63 19.39 0.55
CA ARG A 236 -9.18 19.17 0.54
C ARG A 236 -8.74 18.30 -0.63
N ALA A 237 -9.37 17.15 -0.82
CA ALA A 237 -9.10 16.28 -1.96
C ALA A 237 -9.38 17.02 -3.28
N LYS A 238 -10.47 17.79 -3.37
CA LYS A 238 -10.77 18.65 -4.53
C LYS A 238 -9.69 19.70 -4.80
N ALA A 239 -9.08 20.29 -3.75
CA ALA A 239 -8.02 21.27 -3.89
C ALA A 239 -6.70 20.63 -4.38
N GLN A 240 -6.44 19.37 -4.06
CA GLN A 240 -5.29 18.63 -4.58
C GLN A 240 -5.46 18.30 -6.06
N LEU A 241 -6.68 17.97 -6.49
CA LEU A 241 -7.04 17.73 -7.89
C LEU A 241 -6.78 18.93 -8.79
N SER A 242 -7.13 20.14 -8.33
CA SER A 242 -6.95 21.36 -9.10
C SER A 242 -5.48 21.73 -9.33
N LYS A 243 -4.56 21.21 -8.51
CA LYS A 243 -3.11 21.45 -8.63
C LYS A 243 -2.39 20.40 -9.47
N ALA A 244 -2.92 19.19 -9.58
CA ALA A 244 -2.33 18.11 -10.36
C ALA A 244 -2.63 18.22 -11.87
N GLY A 245 -3.58 19.08 -12.25
CA GLY A 245 -3.95 19.36 -13.65
C GLY A 245 -3.27 20.61 -14.25
N GLN A 246 -2.32 21.22 -13.55
CA GLN A 246 -1.49 22.31 -14.03
C GLN A 246 -0.03 21.86 -14.16
#